data_c4acf5960466aaa6231766ff0a88708f
#
_entry.id   c4acf5960466aaa6231766ff0a88708f
#
_cell.length_a   1.000
_cell.length_b   1.000
_cell.length_c   1.000
_cell.angle_alpha   90.00
_cell.angle_beta   90.00
_cell.angle_gamma   90.00
#
_symmetry.space_group_name_H-M   'P 1'
#
loop_
_entity.id
_entity.type
_entity.pdbx_description
1 polymer ?
#
loop_
_entity_poly.entity_id
_entity_poly.type
_entity_poly.pdbx_seq_one_letter_code
_entity_poly.pdbx_strand_id
1 'polypeptide(L)'
;MADIPSFFSLKNSINTLTDTDKRQTENYLEVVEAFARTTYQSVYVIDYAQKGFEYVSDNPLFLCGNTAAEVREMGYDFYFKYVPEADLELLLKINTVGFDFYETKPVAERKDYSISYDFHLKTEAGKTLLINQNLTPLFLTESGKIWKAICFVSLSTQQHAGNITITQKGSSEKLIYDLATDCWKAVQKIELTQREQEILHYAMRGYAITEIAEQLYISSNTVKFHRKKLFEKLGVATIYEAISYATGNKLM
;
A
#
# COMPACT_ATOMS: atom_id res chain seq x y z
N MET A 1 -4.88 -14.04 -22.31
CA MET A 1 -5.43 -14.58 -21.05
C MET A 1 -4.30 -14.50 -20.02
N ALA A 2 -4.53 -13.85 -18.89
CA ALA A 2 -3.52 -13.75 -17.82
C ALA A 2 -3.25 -15.15 -17.24
N ASP A 3 -1.97 -15.45 -16.98
CA ASP A 3 -1.51 -16.67 -16.33
C ASP A 3 -0.39 -16.36 -15.33
N ILE A 4 -0.01 -17.32 -14.49
CA ILE A 4 1.04 -17.10 -13.48
C ILE A 4 2.36 -16.63 -14.12
N PRO A 5 2.85 -17.21 -15.23
CA PRO A 5 4.04 -16.73 -15.91
C PRO A 5 3.98 -15.25 -16.31
N SER A 6 2.78 -14.70 -16.59
CA SER A 6 2.61 -13.29 -16.96
C SER A 6 2.99 -12.31 -15.84
N PHE A 7 2.97 -12.74 -14.57
CA PHE A 7 3.44 -11.93 -13.45
C PHE A 7 4.97 -11.87 -13.34
N PHE A 8 5.69 -12.75 -14.05
CA PHE A 8 7.14 -12.86 -13.95
C PHE A 8 7.81 -12.53 -15.28
N SER A 9 8.77 -11.62 -15.20
CA SER A 9 9.63 -11.22 -16.31
C SER A 9 11.09 -11.41 -15.92
N LEU A 10 12.01 -11.08 -16.81
CA LEU A 10 13.45 -11.07 -16.47
C LEU A 10 13.78 -10.09 -15.34
N LYS A 11 12.91 -9.09 -15.09
CA LYS A 11 13.10 -8.04 -14.08
C LYS A 11 12.78 -8.50 -12.67
N ASN A 12 11.77 -9.35 -12.51
CA ASN A 12 11.32 -9.89 -11.22
C ASN A 12 11.48 -11.41 -11.09
N SER A 13 12.28 -12.03 -11.94
CA SER A 13 12.68 -13.44 -11.82
C SER A 13 14.10 -13.53 -11.28
N ILE A 14 14.29 -14.33 -10.24
CA ILE A 14 15.58 -14.59 -9.61
C ILE A 14 15.92 -16.05 -9.86
N ASN A 15 16.97 -16.29 -10.64
CA ASN A 15 17.39 -17.64 -11.01
C ASN A 15 18.45 -18.19 -10.04
N THR A 16 19.22 -17.33 -9.37
CA THR A 16 20.32 -17.75 -8.49
C THR A 16 20.38 -16.83 -7.30
N LEU A 17 20.52 -17.40 -6.11
CA LEU A 17 20.77 -16.72 -4.85
C LEU A 17 22.17 -17.10 -4.36
N THR A 18 22.97 -16.11 -3.96
CA THR A 18 24.27 -16.31 -3.33
C THR A 18 24.12 -16.67 -1.85
N ASP A 19 25.19 -17.14 -1.22
CA ASP A 19 25.19 -17.36 0.24
C ASP A 19 25.06 -16.05 1.01
N THR A 20 25.57 -14.95 0.46
CA THR A 20 25.38 -13.61 1.01
C THR A 20 23.91 -13.19 0.98
N ASP A 21 23.21 -13.47 -0.13
CA ASP A 21 21.78 -13.22 -0.23
C ASP A 21 21.01 -13.97 0.86
N LYS A 22 21.29 -15.25 1.03
CA LYS A 22 20.59 -16.10 2.02
C LYS A 22 20.77 -15.63 3.47
N ARG A 23 21.98 -15.16 3.83
CA ARG A 23 22.28 -14.65 5.19
C ARG A 23 21.46 -13.41 5.57
N GLN A 24 21.02 -12.60 4.60
CA GLN A 24 20.19 -11.42 4.86
C GLN A 24 18.82 -11.77 5.47
N THR A 25 18.36 -13.01 5.32
CA THR A 25 16.99 -13.43 5.67
C THR A 25 16.91 -14.27 6.94
N GLU A 26 17.95 -14.30 7.76
CA GLU A 26 17.90 -14.99 9.06
C GLU A 26 16.94 -14.25 10.00
N ASN A 27 15.95 -14.98 10.55
CA ASN A 27 15.00 -14.54 11.59
C ASN A 27 14.08 -13.35 11.24
N TYR A 28 14.07 -12.84 10.01
CA TYR A 28 13.23 -11.67 9.68
C TYR A 28 11.72 -11.97 9.74
N LEU A 29 11.31 -13.22 9.51
CA LEU A 29 9.89 -13.61 9.56
C LEU A 29 9.30 -13.48 10.96
N GLU A 30 10.08 -13.74 12.01
CA GLU A 30 9.65 -13.53 13.40
C GLU A 30 9.30 -12.06 13.66
N VAL A 31 10.08 -11.13 13.08
CA VAL A 31 9.83 -9.69 13.17
C VAL A 31 8.58 -9.31 12.38
N VAL A 32 8.42 -9.83 11.16
CA VAL A 32 7.22 -9.62 10.34
C VAL A 32 5.97 -10.13 11.04
N GLU A 33 6.02 -11.32 11.63
CA GLU A 33 4.92 -11.91 12.38
C GLU A 33 4.58 -11.09 13.63
N ALA A 34 5.58 -10.67 14.39
CA ALA A 34 5.38 -9.81 15.56
C ALA A 34 4.70 -8.49 15.17
N PHE A 35 5.11 -7.87 14.06
CA PHE A 35 4.49 -6.66 13.54
C PHE A 35 3.06 -6.92 13.05
N ALA A 36 2.82 -8.00 12.32
CA ALA A 36 1.49 -8.35 11.81
C ALA A 36 0.44 -8.49 12.94
N ARG A 37 0.85 -8.96 14.13
CA ARG A 37 -0.03 -9.02 15.31
C ARG A 37 -0.41 -7.65 15.88
N THR A 38 0.31 -6.59 15.56
CA THR A 38 0.06 -5.23 16.07
C THR A 38 -0.70 -4.33 15.10
N THR A 39 -0.93 -4.79 13.88
CA THR A 39 -1.64 -4.03 12.85
C THR A 39 -2.99 -4.62 12.50
N TYR A 40 -3.92 -3.78 12.07
CA TYR A 40 -5.22 -4.20 11.51
C TYR A 40 -5.16 -4.50 10.01
N GLN A 41 -4.00 -4.35 9.38
CA GLN A 41 -3.78 -4.64 7.97
C GLN A 41 -3.42 -6.12 7.80
N SER A 42 -3.81 -6.70 6.67
CA SER A 42 -3.23 -7.98 6.26
C SER A 42 -1.81 -7.76 5.80
N VAL A 43 -0.90 -8.63 6.24
CA VAL A 43 0.52 -8.57 5.89
C VAL A 43 0.90 -9.86 5.20
N TYR A 44 1.60 -9.76 4.08
CA TYR A 44 2.18 -10.93 3.43
C TYR A 44 3.53 -10.59 2.79
N VAL A 45 4.36 -11.60 2.58
CA VAL A 45 5.67 -11.47 1.96
C VAL A 45 5.71 -12.28 0.68
N ILE A 46 6.07 -11.60 -0.42
CA ILE A 46 6.35 -12.23 -1.71
C ILE A 46 7.82 -12.60 -1.76
N ASP A 47 8.12 -13.85 -2.15
CA ASP A 47 9.45 -14.31 -2.53
C ASP A 47 9.50 -14.50 -4.05
N TYR A 48 10.20 -13.61 -4.75
CA TYR A 48 10.32 -13.64 -6.21
C TYR A 48 11.24 -14.76 -6.72
N ALA A 49 12.09 -15.33 -5.86
CA ALA A 49 12.87 -16.50 -6.21
C ALA A 49 12.02 -17.77 -6.22
N GLN A 50 11.11 -17.90 -5.24
CA GLN A 50 10.17 -19.01 -5.13
C GLN A 50 8.89 -18.77 -5.92
N LYS A 51 8.67 -17.55 -6.41
CA LYS A 51 7.46 -17.13 -7.14
C LYS A 51 6.17 -17.40 -6.36
N GLY A 52 6.17 -17.10 -5.06
CA GLY A 52 5.08 -17.40 -4.16
C GLY A 52 5.03 -16.50 -2.94
N PHE A 53 4.17 -16.86 -2.00
CA PHE A 53 4.04 -16.18 -0.72
C PHE A 53 4.82 -16.96 0.34
N GLU A 54 5.81 -16.31 0.94
CA GLU A 54 6.60 -16.91 2.02
C GLU A 54 5.90 -16.79 3.38
N TYR A 55 5.19 -15.68 3.58
CA TYR A 55 4.41 -15.39 4.78
C TYR A 55 3.06 -14.80 4.39
N VAL A 56 2.02 -15.17 5.13
CA VAL A 56 0.68 -14.57 5.06
C VAL A 56 0.15 -14.47 6.48
N SER A 57 -0.32 -13.30 6.91
CA SER A 57 -0.92 -13.10 8.24
C SER A 57 -2.34 -13.65 8.31
N ASP A 58 -2.80 -13.94 9.52
CA ASP A 58 -4.16 -14.45 9.78
C ASP A 58 -5.27 -13.38 9.68
N ASN A 59 -4.94 -12.18 9.20
CA ASN A 59 -5.94 -11.13 9.02
C ASN A 59 -6.91 -11.49 7.88
N PRO A 60 -8.24 -11.52 8.11
CA PRO A 60 -9.23 -12.07 7.18
C PRO A 60 -9.38 -11.29 5.88
N LEU A 61 -8.94 -10.03 5.80
CA LEU A 61 -9.15 -9.18 4.64
C LEU A 61 -8.52 -9.77 3.36
N PHE A 62 -7.27 -10.24 3.45
CA PHE A 62 -6.56 -10.84 2.31
C PHE A 62 -6.83 -12.34 2.16
N LEU A 63 -7.35 -13.01 3.20
CA LEU A 63 -7.58 -14.45 3.17
C LEU A 63 -8.78 -14.87 2.30
N CYS A 64 -9.71 -14.00 2.05
CA CYS A 64 -10.92 -14.23 1.24
C CYS A 64 -11.76 -15.44 1.71
N GLY A 65 -11.64 -15.87 2.97
CA GLY A 65 -12.34 -17.03 3.55
C GLY A 65 -11.46 -18.26 3.76
N ASN A 66 -10.20 -18.22 3.31
CA ASN A 66 -9.24 -19.33 3.52
C ASN A 66 -8.40 -19.09 4.78
N THR A 67 -7.61 -20.09 5.15
CA THR A 67 -6.54 -19.94 6.14
C THR A 67 -5.29 -19.32 5.53
N ALA A 68 -4.42 -18.75 6.34
CA ALA A 68 -3.13 -18.22 5.89
C ALA A 68 -2.25 -19.30 5.22
N ALA A 69 -2.34 -20.54 5.69
CA ALA A 69 -1.62 -21.68 5.12
C ALA A 69 -2.11 -21.99 3.70
N GLU A 70 -3.43 -22.04 3.49
CA GLU A 70 -4.03 -22.28 2.16
C GLU A 70 -3.68 -21.17 1.16
N VAL A 71 -3.74 -19.88 1.59
CA VAL A 71 -3.35 -18.75 0.73
C VAL A 71 -1.87 -18.83 0.36
N ARG A 72 -1.01 -19.21 1.32
CA ARG A 72 0.42 -19.39 1.05
C ARG A 72 0.69 -20.54 0.06
N GLU A 73 -0.04 -21.65 0.20
CA GLU A 73 0.06 -22.80 -0.70
C GLU A 73 -0.42 -22.45 -2.12
N MET A 74 -1.54 -21.70 -2.25
CA MET A 74 -2.02 -21.22 -3.55
C MET A 74 -0.99 -20.32 -4.26
N GLY A 75 -0.23 -19.53 -3.50
CA GLY A 75 0.69 -18.56 -4.09
C GLY A 75 -0.03 -17.63 -5.08
N TYR A 76 0.48 -17.48 -6.29
CA TYR A 76 -0.12 -16.60 -7.30
C TYR A 76 -1.47 -17.07 -7.85
N ASP A 77 -1.83 -18.36 -7.71
CA ASP A 77 -3.18 -18.86 -8.06
C ASP A 77 -4.27 -18.17 -7.23
N PHE A 78 -3.93 -17.66 -6.04
CA PHE A 78 -4.81 -16.83 -5.24
C PHE A 78 -5.38 -15.64 -6.03
N TYR A 79 -4.56 -14.95 -6.81
CA TYR A 79 -5.04 -13.80 -7.60
C TYR A 79 -6.03 -14.25 -8.68
N PHE A 80 -5.79 -15.36 -9.36
CA PHE A 80 -6.70 -15.88 -10.38
C PHE A 80 -8.05 -16.32 -9.81
N LYS A 81 -8.05 -16.79 -8.56
CA LYS A 81 -9.27 -17.23 -7.88
C LYS A 81 -10.10 -16.05 -7.33
N TYR A 82 -9.44 -15.06 -6.74
CA TYR A 82 -10.11 -14.03 -5.96
C TYR A 82 -10.11 -12.62 -6.57
N VAL A 83 -9.33 -12.36 -7.60
CA VAL A 83 -9.33 -11.06 -8.29
C VAL A 83 -10.22 -11.12 -9.53
N PRO A 84 -11.11 -10.13 -9.76
CA PRO A 84 -11.86 -10.03 -11.02
C PRO A 84 -10.94 -9.96 -12.24
N GLU A 85 -11.37 -10.49 -13.37
CA GLU A 85 -10.56 -10.56 -14.60
C GLU A 85 -10.04 -9.18 -15.06
N ALA A 86 -10.89 -8.15 -15.00
CA ALA A 86 -10.50 -6.78 -15.33
C ALA A 86 -9.37 -6.25 -14.43
N ASP A 87 -9.36 -6.62 -13.15
CA ASP A 87 -8.33 -6.21 -12.21
C ASP A 87 -7.06 -7.08 -12.33
N LEU A 88 -7.16 -8.29 -12.85
CA LEU A 88 -5.97 -9.11 -13.18
C LEU A 88 -5.11 -8.46 -14.27
N GLU A 89 -5.73 -7.94 -15.33
CA GLU A 89 -5.03 -7.19 -16.37
C GLU A 89 -4.37 -5.92 -15.80
N LEU A 90 -5.09 -5.22 -14.91
CA LEU A 90 -4.55 -4.08 -14.19
C LEU A 90 -3.34 -4.47 -13.32
N LEU A 91 -3.41 -5.58 -12.57
CA LEU A 91 -2.30 -6.06 -11.75
C LEU A 91 -1.07 -6.42 -12.60
N LEU A 92 -1.24 -7.01 -13.76
CA LEU A 92 -0.14 -7.27 -14.70
C LEU A 92 0.51 -5.97 -15.18
N LYS A 93 -0.32 -4.97 -15.51
CA LYS A 93 0.19 -3.64 -15.88
C LYS A 93 0.97 -2.99 -14.73
N ILE A 94 0.40 -3.01 -13.51
CA ILE A 94 1.05 -2.48 -12.30
C ILE A 94 2.39 -3.18 -12.06
N ASN A 95 2.41 -4.50 -12.15
CA ASN A 95 3.63 -5.29 -11.99
C ASN A 95 4.71 -4.85 -12.99
N THR A 96 4.35 -4.73 -14.28
CA THR A 96 5.28 -4.30 -15.33
C THR A 96 5.83 -2.90 -15.05
N VAL A 97 4.96 -1.90 -14.91
CA VAL A 97 5.40 -0.50 -14.74
C VAL A 97 6.10 -0.26 -13.41
N GLY A 98 5.75 -1.02 -12.37
CA GLY A 98 6.41 -0.98 -11.08
C GLY A 98 7.87 -1.47 -11.17
N PHE A 99 8.10 -2.65 -11.75
CA PHE A 99 9.46 -3.18 -11.93
C PHE A 99 10.28 -2.34 -12.90
N ASP A 100 9.68 -1.84 -13.99
CA ASP A 100 10.33 -0.89 -14.90
C ASP A 100 10.83 0.34 -14.15
N PHE A 101 9.99 0.89 -13.28
CA PHE A 101 10.37 2.02 -12.44
C PHE A 101 11.55 1.67 -11.51
N TYR A 102 11.48 0.56 -10.77
CA TYR A 102 12.56 0.16 -9.85
C TYR A 102 13.90 -0.04 -10.58
N GLU A 103 13.89 -0.58 -11.78
CA GLU A 103 15.12 -0.75 -12.57
C GLU A 103 15.77 0.57 -12.98
N THR A 104 15.00 1.66 -13.10
CA THR A 104 15.57 2.99 -13.37
C THR A 104 16.31 3.58 -12.18
N LYS A 105 16.16 3.00 -10.97
CA LYS A 105 16.73 3.57 -9.74
C LYS A 105 18.06 2.93 -9.38
N PRO A 106 19.00 3.73 -8.81
CA PRO A 106 20.21 3.18 -8.23
C PRO A 106 19.88 2.07 -7.22
N VAL A 107 20.67 0.98 -7.23
CA VAL A 107 20.42 -0.17 -6.34
C VAL A 107 20.32 0.24 -4.86
N ALA A 108 21.16 1.17 -4.41
CA ALA A 108 21.18 1.65 -3.04
C ALA A 108 19.86 2.34 -2.60
N GLU A 109 19.11 2.89 -3.55
CA GLU A 109 17.87 3.62 -3.28
C GLU A 109 16.61 2.76 -3.42
N ARG A 110 16.70 1.58 -4.05
CA ARG A 110 15.52 0.76 -4.38
C ARG A 110 14.65 0.41 -3.18
N LYS A 111 15.25 0.22 -2.00
CA LYS A 111 14.51 -0.06 -0.75
C LYS A 111 13.77 1.14 -0.18
N ASP A 112 14.09 2.35 -0.62
CA ASP A 112 13.44 3.57 -0.15
C ASP A 112 12.12 3.85 -0.87
N TYR A 113 11.80 3.10 -1.92
CA TYR A 113 10.56 3.25 -2.68
C TYR A 113 9.51 2.24 -2.24
N SER A 114 8.26 2.70 -2.19
CA SER A 114 7.08 1.86 -2.00
C SER A 114 6.06 2.17 -3.10
N ILE A 115 5.42 1.13 -3.63
CA ILE A 115 4.32 1.26 -4.59
C ILE A 115 3.00 0.93 -3.89
N SER A 116 1.98 1.74 -4.14
CA SER A 116 0.62 1.55 -3.63
C SER A 116 -0.37 1.58 -4.77
N TYR A 117 -1.39 0.72 -4.73
CA TYR A 117 -2.44 0.62 -5.74
C TYR A 117 -3.68 -0.07 -5.18
N ASP A 118 -4.80 0.10 -5.88
CA ASP A 118 -6.10 -0.44 -5.49
C ASP A 118 -6.58 -1.50 -6.48
N PHE A 119 -7.17 -2.58 -5.98
CA PHE A 119 -7.84 -3.60 -6.78
C PHE A 119 -8.91 -4.32 -5.96
N HIS A 120 -9.80 -5.05 -6.65
CA HIS A 120 -10.88 -5.78 -5.99
C HIS A 120 -10.48 -7.20 -5.62
N LEU A 121 -10.94 -7.64 -4.44
CA LEU A 121 -10.94 -9.05 -4.03
C LEU A 121 -12.38 -9.53 -3.89
N LYS A 122 -12.65 -10.75 -4.38
CA LYS A 122 -13.90 -11.49 -4.16
C LYS A 122 -13.70 -12.43 -2.99
N THR A 123 -14.58 -12.36 -1.99
CA THR A 123 -14.59 -13.35 -0.92
C THR A 123 -15.34 -14.62 -1.37
N GLU A 124 -15.13 -15.75 -0.68
CA GLU A 124 -15.91 -16.97 -0.95
C GLU A 124 -17.42 -16.76 -0.80
N ALA A 125 -17.83 -15.82 0.05
CA ALA A 125 -19.23 -15.40 0.19
C ALA A 125 -19.76 -14.56 -0.99
N GLY A 126 -18.95 -14.36 -2.05
CA GLY A 126 -19.32 -13.59 -3.25
C GLY A 126 -19.29 -12.07 -3.08
N LYS A 127 -18.87 -11.55 -1.92
CA LYS A 127 -18.71 -10.11 -1.70
C LYS A 127 -17.44 -9.62 -2.37
N THR A 128 -17.55 -8.53 -3.13
CA THR A 128 -16.39 -7.83 -3.71
C THR A 128 -16.00 -6.66 -2.83
N LEU A 129 -14.72 -6.56 -2.50
CA LEU A 129 -14.13 -5.51 -1.67
C LEU A 129 -13.03 -4.81 -2.47
N LEU A 130 -13.05 -3.48 -2.50
CA LEU A 130 -11.93 -2.70 -3.02
C LEU A 130 -10.88 -2.57 -1.91
N ILE A 131 -9.69 -3.06 -2.18
CA ILE A 131 -8.56 -3.01 -1.24
C ILE A 131 -7.46 -2.11 -1.77
N ASN A 132 -6.66 -1.58 -0.86
CA ASN A 132 -5.39 -0.94 -1.15
C ASN A 132 -4.26 -1.87 -0.76
N GLN A 133 -3.34 -2.09 -1.69
CA GLN A 133 -2.09 -2.80 -1.45
C GLN A 133 -0.92 -1.82 -1.49
N ASN A 134 -0.06 -1.91 -0.48
CA ASN A 134 1.19 -1.19 -0.41
C ASN A 134 2.33 -2.20 -0.36
N LEU A 135 3.25 -2.13 -1.33
CA LEU A 135 4.38 -3.03 -1.46
C LEU A 135 5.69 -2.26 -1.32
N THR A 136 6.61 -2.79 -0.52
CA THR A 136 7.97 -2.25 -0.39
C THR A 136 9.01 -3.37 -0.43
N PRO A 137 10.14 -3.19 -1.11
CA PRO A 137 11.22 -4.18 -1.11
C PRO A 137 11.79 -4.40 0.29
N LEU A 138 11.92 -5.68 0.70
CA LEU A 138 12.61 -6.07 1.93
C LEU A 138 14.08 -6.38 1.65
N PHE A 139 14.31 -7.27 0.70
CA PHE A 139 15.64 -7.73 0.35
C PHE A 139 15.88 -7.61 -1.14
N LEU A 140 17.09 -7.19 -1.47
CA LEU A 140 17.61 -7.19 -2.83
C LEU A 140 18.68 -8.26 -2.94
N THR A 141 18.82 -8.85 -4.12
CA THR A 141 19.99 -9.68 -4.44
C THR A 141 21.24 -8.80 -4.58
N GLU A 142 22.42 -9.40 -4.55
CA GLU A 142 23.69 -8.70 -4.86
C GLU A 142 23.65 -7.99 -6.22
N SER A 143 22.91 -8.54 -7.19
CA SER A 143 22.69 -7.89 -8.50
C SER A 143 21.67 -6.75 -8.46
N GLY A 144 21.08 -6.43 -7.30
CA GLY A 144 20.13 -5.34 -7.11
C GLY A 144 18.69 -5.65 -7.50
N LYS A 145 18.34 -6.90 -7.84
CA LYS A 145 16.96 -7.30 -8.08
C LYS A 145 16.17 -7.39 -6.76
N ILE A 146 14.90 -7.03 -6.78
CA ILE A 146 14.02 -7.23 -5.63
C ILE A 146 13.84 -8.74 -5.44
N TRP A 147 14.36 -9.25 -4.31
CA TRP A 147 14.22 -10.66 -3.98
C TRP A 147 12.96 -10.93 -3.18
N LYS A 148 12.75 -10.15 -2.11
CA LYS A 148 11.54 -10.26 -1.29
C LYS A 148 10.91 -8.89 -1.10
N ALA A 149 9.59 -8.86 -1.09
CA ALA A 149 8.83 -7.66 -0.81
C ALA A 149 7.75 -7.93 0.25
N ILE A 150 7.54 -6.97 1.15
CA ILE A 150 6.45 -7.01 2.11
C ILE A 150 5.28 -6.21 1.55
N CYS A 151 4.09 -6.77 1.70
CA CYS A 151 2.84 -6.18 1.27
C CYS A 151 1.93 -5.94 2.47
N PHE A 152 1.31 -4.77 2.50
CA PHE A 152 0.28 -4.39 3.45
C PHE A 152 -1.03 -4.19 2.70
N VAL A 153 -2.09 -4.86 3.15
CA VAL A 153 -3.41 -4.77 2.54
C VAL A 153 -4.40 -4.19 3.54
N SER A 154 -5.12 -3.17 3.10
CA SER A 154 -6.21 -2.54 3.85
C SER A 154 -7.43 -2.33 2.94
N LEU A 155 -8.57 -1.98 3.52
CA LEU A 155 -9.68 -1.47 2.71
C LEU A 155 -9.25 -0.18 2.01
N SER A 156 -9.59 -0.04 0.73
CA SER A 156 -9.31 1.19 -0.01
C SER A 156 -10.23 2.33 0.45
N THR A 157 -9.68 3.53 0.46
CA THR A 157 -10.45 4.78 0.63
C THR A 157 -10.90 5.36 -0.70
N GLN A 158 -10.52 4.73 -1.82
CA GLN A 158 -10.88 5.14 -3.18
C GLN A 158 -12.18 4.46 -3.63
N GLN A 159 -12.71 4.91 -4.77
CA GLN A 159 -13.95 4.35 -5.33
C GLN A 159 -13.70 3.36 -6.47
N HIS A 160 -12.51 3.35 -7.05
CA HIS A 160 -12.16 2.56 -8.22
C HIS A 160 -10.78 1.91 -8.05
N ALA A 161 -10.58 0.79 -8.73
CA ALA A 161 -9.28 0.16 -8.85
C ALA A 161 -8.27 1.04 -9.62
N GLY A 162 -6.98 0.75 -9.49
CA GLY A 162 -5.89 1.54 -10.04
C GLY A 162 -5.23 2.39 -8.96
N ASN A 163 -5.30 3.72 -9.07
CA ASN A 163 -4.71 4.69 -8.12
C ASN A 163 -3.24 4.39 -7.80
N ILE A 164 -2.48 4.05 -8.85
CA ILE A 164 -1.10 3.59 -8.71
C ILE A 164 -0.21 4.75 -8.32
N THR A 165 0.47 4.63 -7.19
CA THR A 165 1.36 5.67 -6.67
C THR A 165 2.68 5.07 -6.21
N ILE A 166 3.78 5.81 -6.40
CA ILE A 166 5.07 5.50 -5.82
C ILE A 166 5.49 6.64 -4.90
N THR A 167 5.95 6.26 -3.72
CA THR A 167 6.52 7.20 -2.74
C THR A 167 7.95 6.81 -2.43
N GLN A 168 8.82 7.81 -2.22
CA GLN A 168 10.18 7.63 -1.73
C GLN A 168 10.28 8.10 -0.28
N LYS A 169 11.03 7.40 0.53
CA LYS A 169 11.35 7.78 1.90
C LYS A 169 12.04 9.15 1.91
N GLY A 170 11.53 10.06 2.75
CA GLY A 170 12.09 11.41 2.88
C GLY A 170 11.78 12.38 1.74
N SER A 171 11.11 11.96 0.66
CA SER A 171 10.69 12.87 -0.41
C SER A 171 9.37 13.57 -0.08
N SER A 172 9.25 14.85 -0.42
CA SER A 172 7.99 15.62 -0.38
C SER A 172 7.12 15.39 -1.63
N GLU A 173 7.61 14.61 -2.60
CA GLU A 173 6.89 14.26 -3.82
C GLU A 173 6.44 12.81 -3.80
N LYS A 174 5.36 12.53 -4.52
CA LYS A 174 4.93 11.19 -4.92
C LYS A 174 4.73 11.14 -6.42
N LEU A 175 4.90 9.97 -6.99
CA LEU A 175 4.61 9.72 -8.39
C LEU A 175 3.24 9.08 -8.50
N ILE A 176 2.43 9.52 -9.44
CA ILE A 176 1.14 8.90 -9.80
C ILE A 176 1.27 8.37 -11.22
N TYR A 177 0.89 7.11 -11.43
CA TYR A 177 0.84 6.54 -12.77
C TYR A 177 -0.51 6.86 -13.41
N ASP A 178 -0.46 7.52 -14.54
CA ASP A 178 -1.64 7.84 -15.34
C ASP A 178 -1.87 6.71 -16.35
N LEU A 179 -2.89 5.90 -16.10
CA LEU A 179 -3.26 4.76 -16.96
C LEU A 179 -3.69 5.16 -18.38
N ALA A 180 -4.16 6.39 -18.56
CA ALA A 180 -4.61 6.87 -19.87
C ALA A 180 -3.44 7.31 -20.77
N THR A 181 -2.40 7.88 -20.17
CA THR A 181 -1.22 8.39 -20.88
C THR A 181 0.02 7.52 -20.73
N ASP A 182 -0.10 6.43 -19.95
CA ASP A 182 0.96 5.44 -19.73
C ASP A 182 2.27 6.05 -19.17
N CYS A 183 2.15 7.03 -18.28
CA CYS A 183 3.32 7.74 -17.74
C CYS A 183 3.22 8.07 -16.26
N TRP A 184 4.38 8.19 -15.61
CA TRP A 184 4.51 8.67 -14.25
C TRP A 184 4.48 10.19 -14.20
N LYS A 185 3.66 10.76 -13.33
CA LYS A 185 3.56 12.21 -13.06
C LYS A 185 3.98 12.50 -11.63
N ALA A 186 4.92 13.41 -11.44
CA ALA A 186 5.30 13.87 -10.10
C ALA A 186 4.25 14.85 -9.57
N VAL A 187 3.82 14.63 -8.33
CA VAL A 187 2.92 15.54 -7.60
C VAL A 187 3.46 15.75 -6.19
N GLN A 188 3.25 16.94 -5.66
CA GLN A 188 3.62 17.24 -4.28
C GLN A 188 2.73 16.43 -3.33
N LYS A 189 3.34 15.85 -2.30
CA LYS A 189 2.57 15.27 -1.20
C LYS A 189 1.82 16.37 -0.47
N ILE A 190 0.58 16.07 -0.11
CA ILE A 190 -0.16 16.96 0.78
C ILE A 190 0.46 16.86 2.17
N GLU A 191 0.91 17.99 2.69
CA GLU A 191 1.39 18.09 4.07
C GLU A 191 0.37 18.87 4.90
N LEU A 192 0.00 18.31 6.04
CA LEU A 192 -0.87 19.01 6.99
C LEU A 192 -0.02 19.88 7.89
N THR A 193 -0.47 21.10 8.13
CA THR A 193 0.09 21.94 9.18
C THR A 193 -0.20 21.33 10.55
N GLN A 194 0.60 21.68 11.56
CA GLN A 194 0.39 21.21 12.92
C GLN A 194 -1.05 21.47 13.39
N ARG A 195 -1.60 22.64 13.08
CA ARG A 195 -2.97 23.01 13.47
C ARG A 195 -4.04 22.15 12.77
N GLU A 196 -3.83 21.79 11.50
CA GLU A 196 -4.73 20.88 10.78
C GLU A 196 -4.68 19.46 11.36
N GLN A 197 -3.49 18.97 11.74
CA GLN A 197 -3.32 17.68 12.42
C GLN A 197 -4.00 17.66 13.80
N GLU A 198 -3.81 18.70 14.63
CA GLU A 198 -4.47 18.82 15.94
C GLU A 198 -5.99 18.78 15.80
N ILE A 199 -6.55 19.53 14.86
CA ILE A 199 -8.00 19.55 14.61
C ILE A 199 -8.52 18.17 14.17
N LEU A 200 -7.82 17.48 13.26
CA LEU A 200 -8.17 16.12 12.86
C LEU A 200 -8.10 15.17 14.05
N HIS A 201 -7.06 15.24 14.85
CA HIS A 201 -6.88 14.39 16.03
C HIS A 201 -8.06 14.51 17.01
N TYR A 202 -8.48 15.73 17.37
CA TYR A 202 -9.64 15.92 18.23
C TYR A 202 -10.94 15.48 17.56
N ALA A 203 -11.09 15.76 16.25
CA ALA A 203 -12.27 15.32 15.50
C ALA A 203 -12.41 13.80 15.45
N MET A 204 -11.31 13.05 15.31
CA MET A 204 -11.29 11.58 15.40
C MET A 204 -11.77 11.07 16.75
N ARG A 205 -11.54 11.81 17.82
CA ARG A 205 -12.02 11.49 19.17
C ARG A 205 -13.47 11.91 19.40
N GLY A 206 -14.14 12.48 18.39
CA GLY A 206 -15.53 12.88 18.45
C GLY A 206 -15.80 14.26 19.04
N TYR A 207 -14.77 15.09 19.24
CA TYR A 207 -14.93 16.44 19.79
C TYR A 207 -15.72 17.35 18.83
N ALA A 208 -16.68 18.11 19.38
CA ALA A 208 -17.38 19.16 18.66
C ALA A 208 -16.47 20.37 18.40
N ILE A 209 -16.84 21.23 17.44
CA ILE A 209 -16.03 22.42 17.08
C ILE A 209 -15.75 23.32 18.29
N THR A 210 -16.73 23.47 19.19
CA THR A 210 -16.59 24.26 20.41
C THR A 210 -15.58 23.66 21.38
N GLU A 211 -15.63 22.34 21.56
CA GLU A 211 -14.70 21.60 22.41
C GLU A 211 -13.27 21.62 21.85
N ILE A 212 -13.13 21.48 20.51
CA ILE A 212 -11.82 21.64 19.85
C ILE A 212 -11.25 23.03 20.07
N ALA A 213 -12.10 24.06 19.97
CA ALA A 213 -11.68 25.44 20.19
C ALA A 213 -11.16 25.66 21.62
N GLU A 214 -11.83 25.10 22.62
CA GLU A 214 -11.42 25.13 24.04
C GLU A 214 -10.07 24.41 24.23
N GLN A 215 -9.93 23.19 23.70
CA GLN A 215 -8.69 22.41 23.81
C GLN A 215 -7.48 23.10 23.16
N LEU A 216 -7.72 23.83 22.08
CA LEU A 216 -6.68 24.51 21.32
C LEU A 216 -6.49 25.99 21.71
N TYR A 217 -7.25 26.49 22.70
CA TYR A 217 -7.24 27.89 23.17
C TYR A 217 -7.45 28.89 22.03
N ILE A 218 -8.40 28.62 21.13
CA ILE A 218 -8.78 29.49 19.99
C ILE A 218 -10.28 29.62 19.88
N SER A 219 -10.76 30.53 19.01
CA SER A 219 -12.19 30.67 18.76
C SER A 219 -12.76 29.55 17.92
N SER A 220 -14.04 29.20 18.08
CA SER A 220 -14.75 28.26 17.21
C SER A 220 -14.74 28.69 15.74
N ASN A 221 -14.69 29.99 15.46
CA ASN A 221 -14.56 30.51 14.11
C ASN A 221 -13.17 30.22 13.53
N THR A 222 -12.13 30.25 14.33
CA THR A 222 -10.78 29.86 13.93
C THR A 222 -10.71 28.37 13.59
N VAL A 223 -11.37 27.50 14.38
CA VAL A 223 -11.47 26.06 14.07
C VAL A 223 -12.21 25.84 12.76
N LYS A 224 -13.35 26.52 12.52
CA LYS A 224 -14.10 26.45 11.25
C LYS A 224 -13.25 26.88 10.06
N PHE A 225 -12.45 27.95 10.22
CA PHE A 225 -11.54 28.42 9.17
C PHE A 225 -10.47 27.38 8.81
N HIS A 226 -9.80 26.78 9.81
CA HIS A 226 -8.81 25.72 9.55
C HIS A 226 -9.45 24.47 8.94
N ARG A 227 -10.65 24.07 9.39
CA ARG A 227 -11.39 22.95 8.77
C ARG A 227 -11.72 23.22 7.32
N LYS A 228 -12.16 24.44 6.99
CA LYS A 228 -12.43 24.81 5.59
C LYS A 228 -11.18 24.69 4.72
N LYS A 229 -10.05 25.24 5.18
CA LYS A 229 -8.75 25.12 4.49
C LYS A 229 -8.30 23.66 4.34
N LEU A 230 -8.49 22.87 5.39
CA LEU A 230 -8.19 21.44 5.37
C LEU A 230 -9.03 20.71 4.30
N PHE A 231 -10.33 20.99 4.23
CA PHE A 231 -11.23 20.36 3.25
C PHE A 231 -10.86 20.77 1.82
N GLU A 232 -10.57 22.03 1.58
CA GLU A 232 -10.08 22.53 0.28
C GLU A 232 -8.76 21.84 -0.12
N LYS A 233 -7.82 21.72 0.83
CA LYS A 233 -6.50 21.09 0.63
C LYS A 233 -6.62 19.59 0.30
N LEU A 234 -7.53 18.87 0.96
CA LEU A 234 -7.73 17.43 0.79
C LEU A 234 -8.72 17.09 -0.35
N GLY A 235 -9.45 18.08 -0.87
CA GLY A 235 -10.48 17.88 -1.88
C GLY A 235 -11.70 17.11 -1.35
N VAL A 236 -12.07 17.32 -0.08
CA VAL A 236 -13.16 16.62 0.61
C VAL A 236 -14.24 17.59 1.11
N ALA A 237 -15.44 17.10 1.39
CA ALA A 237 -16.58 17.91 1.83
C ALA A 237 -16.87 17.80 3.33
N THR A 238 -16.48 16.70 3.97
CA THR A 238 -16.80 16.39 5.37
C THR A 238 -15.58 16.09 6.22
N ILE A 239 -15.74 16.23 7.55
CA ILE A 239 -14.68 15.87 8.50
C ILE A 239 -14.39 14.36 8.48
N TYR A 240 -15.39 13.53 8.23
CA TYR A 240 -15.22 12.08 8.14
C TYR A 240 -14.40 11.68 6.91
N GLU A 241 -14.65 12.32 5.77
CA GLU A 241 -13.84 12.14 4.56
C GLU A 241 -12.41 12.64 4.79
N ALA A 242 -12.23 13.78 5.47
CA ALA A 242 -10.91 14.31 5.81
C ALA A 242 -10.11 13.34 6.70
N ILE A 243 -10.75 12.75 7.71
CA ILE A 243 -10.16 11.73 8.59
C ILE A 243 -9.77 10.49 7.78
N SER A 244 -10.71 9.97 6.99
CA SER A 244 -10.48 8.80 6.14
C SER A 244 -9.30 9.03 5.17
N TYR A 245 -9.29 10.18 4.49
CA TYR A 245 -8.22 10.56 3.58
C TYR A 245 -6.86 10.66 4.29
N ALA A 246 -6.81 11.39 5.42
CA ALA A 246 -5.57 11.61 6.17
C ALA A 246 -5.00 10.29 6.71
N THR A 247 -5.84 9.39 7.21
CA THR A 247 -5.44 8.06 7.70
C THR A 247 -4.93 7.18 6.55
N GLY A 248 -5.68 7.12 5.44
CA GLY A 248 -5.30 6.31 4.27
C GLY A 248 -4.01 6.78 3.58
N ASN A 249 -3.72 8.09 3.64
CA ASN A 249 -2.50 8.68 3.05
C ASN A 249 -1.36 8.92 4.07
N LYS A 250 -1.50 8.43 5.31
CA LYS A 250 -0.47 8.57 6.38
C LYS A 250 -0.06 10.03 6.63
N LEU A 251 -1.04 10.94 6.65
CA LEU A 251 -0.82 12.37 6.90
C LEU A 251 -0.85 12.74 8.39
N MET A 252 -1.09 11.76 9.25
CA MET A 252 -1.20 11.89 10.70
C MET A 252 -0.32 10.88 11.38
#